data_7362bbf797165bf8aca4758210a86ff4
#
_entry.id   7362bbf797165bf8aca4758210a86ff4
#
_cell.length_a   1.000
_cell.length_b   1.000
_cell.length_c   1.000
_cell.angle_alpha   90.00
_cell.angle_beta   90.00
_cell.angle_gamma   90.00
#
_symmetry.space_group_name_H-M   'P 1'
#
loop_
_entity.id
_entity.type
_entity.pdbx_description
1 polymer ?
#
loop_
_entity_poly.entity_id
_entity_poly.type
_entity_poly.pdbx_seq_one_letter_code
_entity_poly.pdbx_strand_id
1 'polypeptide(L)'
;RAIITYRTEQGPPSRYGKINYEFNDKFIEKIILQDTASTLIRPGGIFNSATLDAERERITRYLRDRGYYNFSVNNISYRYPYDTVGSRVGDLTMVVKQYLTGYNDRGEPVMENNKVYRISEINMLPGYDPTVSFTDREVRYDTVAYRGLNVVYDGKHNVRPRVLRQAIPLYPNYLYNAEQINRTYNNIMSLGYFKSTRITFDELPAPDSTNLVSYIGNADDSLATQYTQEGYLRCNILGTPQLKQSYKIDLEGTTTSSFYGLKASVGYQNRNLFRGMESFDIAFSIGHEFMKSRDSGKRNAKEFGVTAGLAFPRFLLPFF
;
A
#
# COMPACT_ATOMS: atom_id res chain seq x y z
N ARG A 1 -1.65 21.72 -46.00
CA ARG A 1 -2.13 21.04 -44.78
C ARG A 1 -3.41 20.32 -45.17
N ALA A 2 -3.44 19.00 -45.04
CA ALA A 2 -4.66 18.21 -45.21
C ALA A 2 -5.36 18.12 -43.83
N ILE A 3 -6.65 18.39 -43.80
CA ILE A 3 -7.51 18.24 -42.63
C ILE A 3 -8.33 16.98 -42.86
N ILE A 4 -8.15 15.98 -41.98
CA ILE A 4 -8.94 14.74 -42.00
C ILE A 4 -10.02 14.88 -40.92
N THR A 5 -11.27 14.83 -41.34
CA THR A 5 -12.41 14.88 -40.40
C THR A 5 -13.05 13.50 -40.34
N TYR A 6 -13.07 12.89 -39.13
CA TYR A 6 -13.77 11.64 -38.87
C TYR A 6 -15.19 11.93 -38.41
N ARG A 7 -16.18 11.44 -39.11
CA ARG A 7 -17.57 11.39 -38.64
C ARG A 7 -17.88 10.01 -38.12
N THR A 8 -18.22 9.88 -36.86
CA THR A 8 -18.64 8.64 -36.23
C THR A 8 -20.10 8.72 -35.86
N GLU A 9 -20.90 7.77 -36.29
CA GLU A 9 -22.27 7.59 -35.82
C GLU A 9 -22.27 6.50 -34.76
N GLN A 10 -22.67 6.84 -33.55
CA GLN A 10 -22.82 5.86 -32.47
C GLN A 10 -24.14 5.11 -32.64
N GLY A 11 -24.04 3.79 -32.77
CA GLY A 11 -25.20 2.91 -32.65
C GLY A 11 -25.69 2.84 -31.19
N PRO A 12 -26.94 2.40 -30.95
CA PRO A 12 -27.44 2.24 -29.60
C PRO A 12 -26.62 1.17 -28.83
N PRO A 13 -26.41 1.39 -27.52
CA PRO A 13 -25.51 0.57 -26.70
C PRO A 13 -26.02 -0.84 -26.49
N SER A 14 -25.11 -1.81 -26.42
CA SER A 14 -25.40 -3.17 -25.92
C SER A 14 -25.68 -3.14 -24.41
N ARG A 15 -26.52 -4.06 -23.93
CA ARG A 15 -26.90 -4.15 -22.53
C ARG A 15 -26.71 -5.56 -21.98
N TYR A 16 -26.46 -5.63 -20.69
CA TYR A 16 -26.40 -6.92 -19.98
C TYR A 16 -27.81 -7.55 -19.90
N GLY A 17 -27.93 -8.81 -20.27
CA GLY A 17 -29.09 -9.65 -20.01
C GLY A 17 -29.01 -10.24 -18.60
N LYS A 18 -29.11 -11.56 -18.50
CA LYS A 18 -28.89 -12.29 -17.24
C LYS A 18 -27.41 -12.32 -16.90
N ILE A 19 -27.11 -12.30 -15.58
CA ILE A 19 -25.74 -12.44 -15.08
C ILE A 19 -25.63 -13.83 -14.48
N ASN A 20 -24.80 -14.66 -15.11
CA ASN A 20 -24.53 -16.01 -14.68
C ASN A 20 -23.15 -16.07 -14.04
N TYR A 21 -22.99 -17.01 -13.10
CA TYR A 21 -21.73 -17.23 -12.39
C TYR A 21 -21.30 -18.68 -12.61
N GLU A 22 -20.02 -18.87 -12.91
CA GLU A 22 -19.39 -20.18 -13.05
C GLU A 22 -18.14 -20.19 -12.16
N PHE A 23 -18.11 -21.09 -11.20
CA PHE A 23 -17.02 -21.20 -10.23
C PHE A 23 -16.30 -22.53 -10.40
N ASN A 24 -15.00 -22.47 -10.65
CA ASN A 24 -14.12 -23.64 -10.62
C ASN A 24 -13.62 -23.90 -9.19
N ASP A 25 -13.73 -22.90 -8.31
CA ASP A 25 -13.38 -22.97 -6.88
C ASP A 25 -14.64 -22.74 -6.05
N LYS A 26 -15.15 -23.84 -5.47
CA LYS A 26 -16.39 -23.82 -4.69
C LYS A 26 -16.30 -23.12 -3.34
N PHE A 27 -15.08 -22.92 -2.81
CA PHE A 27 -14.90 -22.23 -1.55
C PHE A 27 -15.13 -20.73 -1.70
N ILE A 28 -14.65 -20.17 -2.81
CA ILE A 28 -14.84 -18.75 -3.14
C ILE A 28 -16.28 -18.48 -3.60
N GLU A 29 -16.95 -19.46 -4.21
CA GLU A 29 -18.34 -19.34 -4.68
C GLU A 29 -19.26 -18.76 -3.60
N LYS A 30 -19.30 -19.39 -2.42
CA LYS A 30 -20.15 -18.96 -1.31
C LYS A 30 -19.86 -17.52 -0.88
N ILE A 31 -18.58 -17.14 -0.85
CA ILE A 31 -18.15 -15.82 -0.39
C ILE A 31 -18.54 -14.73 -1.41
N ILE A 32 -18.35 -14.98 -2.70
CA ILE A 32 -18.72 -14.02 -3.76
C ILE A 32 -20.24 -13.89 -3.85
N LEU A 33 -20.98 -14.99 -3.75
CA LEU A 33 -22.44 -14.98 -3.83
C LEU A 33 -23.07 -14.24 -2.64
N GLN A 34 -22.45 -14.23 -1.46
CA GLN A 34 -22.90 -13.43 -0.32
C GLN A 34 -22.77 -11.91 -0.56
N ASP A 35 -21.88 -11.49 -1.45
CA ASP A 35 -21.62 -10.06 -1.75
C ASP A 35 -22.22 -9.58 -3.07
N THR A 36 -23.14 -10.34 -3.67
CA THR A 36 -23.78 -9.98 -4.95
C THR A 36 -24.58 -8.68 -4.87
N ALA A 37 -25.04 -8.27 -3.70
CA ALA A 37 -25.71 -6.98 -3.51
C ALA A 37 -24.80 -5.78 -3.84
N SER A 38 -23.48 -5.92 -3.68
CA SER A 38 -22.48 -4.88 -3.93
C SER A 38 -21.98 -4.86 -5.39
N THR A 39 -22.47 -5.73 -6.26
CA THR A 39 -22.02 -5.84 -7.65
C THR A 39 -22.25 -4.55 -8.44
N LEU A 40 -21.26 -4.18 -9.25
CA LEU A 40 -21.36 -3.05 -10.19
C LEU A 40 -22.08 -3.44 -11.48
N ILE A 41 -22.21 -4.72 -11.78
CA ILE A 41 -22.81 -5.24 -12.99
C ILE A 41 -24.28 -5.55 -12.70
N ARG A 42 -25.19 -4.87 -13.39
CA ARG A 42 -26.63 -5.03 -13.19
C ARG A 42 -27.33 -5.44 -14.49
N PRO A 43 -28.30 -6.37 -14.43
CA PRO A 43 -29.13 -6.67 -15.59
C PRO A 43 -29.78 -5.40 -16.17
N GLY A 44 -29.83 -5.27 -17.50
CA GLY A 44 -30.33 -4.10 -18.19
C GLY A 44 -29.35 -2.91 -18.27
N GLY A 45 -28.24 -2.95 -17.53
CA GLY A 45 -27.18 -1.93 -17.59
C GLY A 45 -26.48 -1.91 -18.96
N ILE A 46 -25.86 -0.78 -19.31
CA ILE A 46 -25.08 -0.64 -20.55
C ILE A 46 -23.81 -1.48 -20.43
N PHE A 47 -23.52 -2.30 -21.46
CA PHE A 47 -22.28 -3.05 -21.53
C PHE A 47 -21.09 -2.09 -21.64
N ASN A 48 -20.20 -2.19 -20.64
CA ASN A 48 -19.00 -1.38 -20.56
C ASN A 48 -17.85 -2.21 -19.97
N SER A 49 -16.75 -2.32 -20.70
CA SER A 49 -15.56 -3.06 -20.27
C SER A 49 -14.95 -2.47 -18.98
N ALA A 50 -14.98 -1.14 -18.82
CA ALA A 50 -14.49 -0.49 -17.61
C ALA A 50 -15.28 -0.91 -16.36
N THR A 51 -16.61 -1.15 -16.49
CA THR A 51 -17.42 -1.67 -15.38
C THR A 51 -17.05 -3.11 -15.05
N LEU A 52 -16.76 -3.93 -16.06
CA LEU A 52 -16.30 -5.30 -15.86
C LEU A 52 -14.94 -5.34 -15.14
N ASP A 53 -14.01 -4.49 -15.53
CA ASP A 53 -12.71 -4.39 -14.88
C ASP A 53 -12.83 -3.86 -13.45
N ALA A 54 -13.67 -2.85 -13.21
CA ALA A 54 -13.93 -2.33 -11.88
C ALA A 54 -14.55 -3.42 -10.95
N GLU A 55 -15.42 -4.26 -11.49
CA GLU A 55 -16.00 -5.37 -10.73
C GLU A 55 -14.95 -6.45 -10.41
N ARG A 56 -14.04 -6.78 -11.36
CA ARG A 56 -12.90 -7.68 -11.09
C ARG A 56 -12.02 -7.15 -9.97
N GLU A 57 -11.70 -5.86 -10.00
CA GLU A 57 -10.92 -5.21 -8.94
C GLU A 57 -11.66 -5.20 -7.61
N ARG A 58 -12.98 -4.93 -7.62
CA ARG A 58 -13.81 -4.95 -6.40
C ARG A 58 -13.80 -6.33 -5.74
N ILE A 59 -14.09 -7.39 -6.50
CA ILE A 59 -14.09 -8.77 -6.00
C ILE A 59 -12.69 -9.17 -5.54
N THR A 60 -11.65 -8.82 -6.28
CA THR A 60 -10.27 -9.12 -5.91
C THR A 60 -9.92 -8.48 -4.56
N ARG A 61 -10.26 -7.21 -4.37
CA ARG A 61 -10.05 -6.51 -3.10
C ARG A 61 -10.83 -7.18 -1.96
N TYR A 62 -12.10 -7.45 -2.20
CA TYR A 62 -13.00 -8.09 -1.23
C TYR A 62 -12.46 -9.44 -0.72
N LEU A 63 -11.91 -10.27 -1.61
CA LEU A 63 -11.29 -11.55 -1.26
C LEU A 63 -9.92 -11.37 -0.59
N ARG A 64 -9.09 -10.47 -1.09
CA ARG A 64 -7.78 -10.20 -0.48
C ARG A 64 -7.88 -9.61 0.92
N ASP A 65 -8.94 -8.91 1.23
CA ASP A 65 -9.19 -8.43 2.59
C ASP A 65 -9.69 -9.55 3.53
N ARG A 66 -9.96 -10.75 2.99
CA ARG A 66 -10.42 -11.94 3.72
C ARG A 66 -9.40 -13.08 3.73
N GLY A 67 -8.15 -12.79 3.41
CA GLY A 67 -7.06 -13.76 3.50
C GLY A 67 -6.62 -14.37 2.18
N TYR A 68 -7.28 -14.15 1.07
CA TYR A 68 -6.93 -14.74 -0.22
C TYR A 68 -5.77 -13.97 -0.89
N TYR A 69 -4.56 -14.13 -0.36
CA TYR A 69 -3.37 -13.40 -0.79
C TYR A 69 -3.06 -13.55 -2.28
N ASN A 70 -3.13 -14.79 -2.80
CA ASN A 70 -2.78 -15.11 -4.20
C ASN A 70 -3.92 -14.79 -5.19
N PHE A 71 -5.11 -14.40 -4.71
CA PHE A 71 -6.20 -14.04 -5.61
C PHE A 71 -5.92 -12.73 -6.33
N SER A 72 -6.12 -12.73 -7.65
CA SER A 72 -5.85 -11.60 -8.52
C SER A 72 -6.98 -11.37 -9.52
N VAL A 73 -6.99 -10.23 -10.17
CA VAL A 73 -7.96 -9.91 -11.24
C VAL A 73 -7.95 -10.93 -12.38
N ASN A 74 -6.83 -11.65 -12.58
CA ASN A 74 -6.70 -12.67 -13.63
C ASN A 74 -7.47 -13.95 -13.32
N ASN A 75 -7.87 -14.16 -12.05
CA ASN A 75 -8.73 -15.28 -11.67
C ASN A 75 -10.19 -15.08 -12.11
N ILE A 76 -10.56 -13.87 -12.53
CA ILE A 76 -11.91 -13.55 -13.00
C ILE A 76 -11.87 -13.26 -14.49
N SER A 77 -12.71 -13.95 -15.26
CA SER A 77 -12.93 -13.68 -16.67
C SER A 77 -14.41 -13.58 -16.97
N TYR A 78 -14.75 -12.93 -18.09
CA TYR A 78 -16.13 -12.79 -18.53
C TYR A 78 -16.30 -13.45 -19.89
N ARG A 79 -17.42 -14.15 -20.07
CA ARG A 79 -17.90 -14.61 -21.37
C ARG A 79 -19.18 -13.85 -21.69
N TYR A 80 -19.16 -13.16 -22.83
CA TYR A 80 -20.30 -12.44 -23.38
C TYR A 80 -20.53 -12.92 -24.81
N PRO A 81 -21.71 -13.42 -25.16
CA PRO A 81 -21.97 -13.87 -26.50
C PRO A 81 -21.95 -12.68 -27.45
N TYR A 82 -20.98 -12.67 -28.38
CA TYR A 82 -20.80 -11.58 -29.34
C TYR A 82 -21.78 -11.64 -30.51
N ASP A 83 -22.49 -12.74 -30.68
CA ASP A 83 -23.27 -13.01 -31.89
C ASP A 83 -24.74 -13.25 -31.58
N THR A 84 -25.44 -12.15 -31.36
CA THR A 84 -26.89 -12.16 -31.47
C THR A 84 -27.27 -11.18 -32.57
N VAL A 85 -27.36 -11.70 -33.77
CA VAL A 85 -27.91 -10.94 -34.93
C VAL A 85 -29.26 -10.33 -34.52
N GLY A 86 -29.25 -9.03 -34.27
CA GLY A 86 -30.45 -8.27 -33.91
C GLY A 86 -30.73 -8.07 -32.42
N SER A 87 -30.15 -8.84 -31.49
CA SER A 87 -30.32 -8.60 -30.06
C SER A 87 -29.15 -7.82 -29.46
N ARG A 88 -29.43 -6.67 -28.91
CA ARG A 88 -28.45 -5.82 -28.21
C ARG A 88 -28.38 -6.12 -26.71
N VAL A 89 -29.02 -7.20 -26.30
CA VAL A 89 -29.03 -7.69 -24.93
C VAL A 89 -28.39 -9.07 -24.92
N GLY A 90 -27.27 -9.21 -24.22
CA GLY A 90 -26.55 -10.47 -24.10
C GLY A 90 -26.38 -10.91 -22.64
N ASP A 91 -26.48 -12.21 -22.41
CA ASP A 91 -26.24 -12.79 -21.09
C ASP A 91 -24.72 -12.80 -20.79
N LEU A 92 -24.34 -12.30 -19.63
CA LEU A 92 -22.97 -12.26 -19.18
C LEU A 92 -22.69 -13.43 -18.24
N THR A 93 -21.64 -14.19 -18.50
CA THR A 93 -21.15 -15.22 -17.56
C THR A 93 -19.82 -14.77 -16.94
N MET A 94 -19.81 -14.59 -15.64
CA MET A 94 -18.59 -14.40 -14.86
C MET A 94 -18.01 -15.78 -14.52
N VAL A 95 -16.75 -16.00 -14.90
CA VAL A 95 -16.02 -17.24 -14.61
C VAL A 95 -14.93 -16.95 -13.61
N VAL A 96 -15.00 -17.58 -12.44
CA VAL A 96 -14.00 -17.50 -11.38
C VAL A 96 -13.15 -18.77 -11.39
N LYS A 97 -11.86 -18.59 -11.69
CA LYS A 97 -10.90 -19.67 -11.88
C LYS A 97 -10.18 -20.01 -10.57
N GLN A 98 -9.70 -21.24 -10.51
CA GLN A 98 -8.73 -21.67 -9.52
C GLN A 98 -7.40 -20.91 -9.69
N TYR A 99 -6.52 -21.03 -8.69
CA TYR A 99 -5.17 -20.49 -8.72
C TYR A 99 -4.24 -21.39 -9.54
N LEU A 100 -3.47 -20.80 -10.45
CA LEU A 100 -2.45 -21.50 -11.22
C LEU A 100 -1.18 -21.61 -10.37
N THR A 101 -0.84 -22.83 -9.93
CA THR A 101 0.35 -23.10 -9.09
C THR A 101 1.60 -23.27 -9.94
N GLY A 102 1.46 -23.80 -11.17
CA GLY A 102 2.59 -24.05 -12.07
C GLY A 102 2.19 -24.91 -13.26
N TYR A 103 3.18 -25.57 -13.83
CA TYR A 103 2.99 -26.51 -14.93
C TYR A 103 3.63 -27.85 -14.53
N ASN A 104 2.97 -28.95 -14.89
CA ASN A 104 3.51 -30.28 -14.67
C ASN A 104 4.61 -30.61 -15.73
N ASP A 105 5.26 -31.77 -15.59
CA ASP A 105 6.32 -32.21 -16.52
C ASP A 105 5.85 -32.36 -17.98
N ARG A 106 4.55 -32.39 -18.22
CA ARG A 106 3.92 -32.44 -19.55
C ARG A 106 3.53 -31.05 -20.09
N GLY A 107 3.82 -29.98 -19.33
CA GLY A 107 3.47 -28.62 -19.69
C GLY A 107 1.98 -28.28 -19.50
N GLU A 108 1.22 -29.10 -18.75
CA GLU A 108 -0.18 -28.85 -18.45
C GLU A 108 -0.29 -27.98 -17.19
N PRO A 109 -1.22 -26.99 -17.14
CA PRO A 109 -1.37 -26.12 -15.99
C PRO A 109 -1.89 -26.89 -14.75
N VAL A 110 -1.21 -26.76 -13.64
CA VAL A 110 -1.63 -27.29 -12.33
C VAL A 110 -2.46 -26.22 -11.62
N MET A 111 -3.74 -26.53 -11.41
CA MET A 111 -4.70 -25.63 -10.80
C MET A 111 -5.03 -26.11 -9.39
N GLU A 112 -5.00 -25.20 -8.41
CA GLU A 112 -5.38 -25.46 -7.03
C GLU A 112 -6.47 -24.48 -6.58
N ASN A 113 -7.25 -24.87 -5.56
CA ASN A 113 -8.17 -23.96 -4.91
C ASN A 113 -7.41 -22.84 -4.22
N ASN A 114 -8.02 -21.64 -4.21
CA ASN A 114 -7.40 -20.49 -3.56
C ASN A 114 -7.31 -20.73 -2.03
N LYS A 115 -6.11 -20.56 -1.50
CA LYS A 115 -5.81 -20.73 -0.07
C LYS A 115 -6.08 -19.44 0.71
N VAL A 116 -6.48 -19.59 1.96
CA VAL A 116 -6.53 -18.50 2.92
C VAL A 116 -5.18 -18.43 3.64
N TYR A 117 -4.59 -17.25 3.71
CA TYR A 117 -3.26 -17.07 4.28
C TYR A 117 -3.29 -16.37 5.64
N ARG A 118 -2.44 -16.86 6.55
CA ARG A 118 -2.15 -16.23 7.83
C ARG A 118 -0.73 -15.67 7.84
N ILE A 119 -0.55 -14.53 8.48
CA ILE A 119 0.78 -13.94 8.68
C ILE A 119 1.40 -14.61 9.91
N SER A 120 2.42 -15.46 9.72
CA SER A 120 3.13 -16.14 10.83
C SER A 120 4.19 -15.25 11.46
N GLU A 121 4.96 -14.57 10.62
CA GLU A 121 6.10 -13.75 11.03
C GLU A 121 6.01 -12.37 10.43
N ILE A 122 6.43 -11.37 11.19
CA ILE A 122 6.49 -9.99 10.73
C ILE A 122 7.89 -9.46 11.04
N ASN A 123 8.65 -9.20 9.98
CA ASN A 123 10.00 -8.68 10.04
C ASN A 123 10.03 -7.24 9.53
N MET A 124 10.69 -6.35 10.26
CA MET A 124 10.93 -4.98 9.86
C MET A 124 12.43 -4.70 9.80
N LEU A 125 12.91 -4.28 8.63
CA LEU A 125 14.30 -3.89 8.38
C LEU A 125 14.35 -2.35 8.19
N PRO A 126 14.58 -1.56 9.25
CA PRO A 126 14.53 -0.09 9.19
C PRO A 126 15.77 0.55 8.56
N GLY A 127 16.77 -0.23 8.22
CA GLY A 127 18.02 0.21 7.58
C GLY A 127 18.25 -0.44 6.21
N TYR A 128 17.18 -0.88 5.53
CA TYR A 128 17.31 -1.55 4.24
C TYR A 128 17.90 -0.61 3.16
N ASP A 129 18.99 -1.05 2.54
CA ASP A 129 19.62 -0.38 1.41
C ASP A 129 19.48 -1.24 0.15
N PRO A 130 18.67 -0.81 -0.83
CA PRO A 130 18.45 -1.58 -2.06
C PRO A 130 19.68 -1.65 -2.98
N THR A 131 20.70 -0.83 -2.74
CA THR A 131 21.93 -0.78 -3.56
C THR A 131 22.98 -1.78 -3.11
N VAL A 132 22.83 -2.32 -1.90
CA VAL A 132 23.75 -3.30 -1.33
C VAL A 132 23.19 -4.70 -1.55
N SER A 133 23.90 -5.54 -2.30
CA SER A 133 23.57 -6.96 -2.42
C SER A 133 23.75 -7.64 -1.06
N PHE A 134 22.77 -8.47 -0.69
CA PHE A 134 22.86 -9.26 0.55
C PHE A 134 24.07 -10.22 0.59
N THR A 135 24.74 -10.43 -0.55
CA THR A 135 25.89 -11.31 -0.72
C THR A 135 27.23 -10.64 -0.44
N ASP A 136 27.31 -9.31 -0.48
CA ASP A 136 28.61 -8.59 -0.52
C ASP A 136 29.10 -8.06 0.84
N ARG A 137 28.32 -8.22 1.90
CA ARG A 137 28.72 -7.83 3.25
C ARG A 137 28.53 -8.98 4.23
N GLU A 138 29.54 -9.26 5.05
CA GLU A 138 29.38 -9.94 6.34
C GLU A 138 28.60 -9.02 7.30
N VAL A 139 27.33 -8.78 7.00
CA VAL A 139 26.47 -7.97 7.87
C VAL A 139 26.02 -8.83 9.03
N ARG A 140 26.41 -8.48 10.24
CA ARG A 140 25.84 -9.03 11.45
C ARG A 140 24.48 -8.39 11.68
N TYR A 141 23.43 -9.14 11.33
CA TYR A 141 22.07 -8.73 11.65
C TYR A 141 21.80 -9.03 13.13
N ASP A 142 21.32 -8.00 13.84
CA ASP A 142 20.80 -8.14 15.19
C ASP A 142 19.28 -8.01 15.17
N THR A 143 18.58 -9.01 15.73
CA THR A 143 17.12 -9.08 15.70
C THR A 143 16.57 -8.87 17.10
N VAL A 144 15.73 -7.84 17.23
CA VAL A 144 15.01 -7.53 18.46
C VAL A 144 13.54 -7.85 18.29
N ALA A 145 13.06 -8.84 19.03
CA ALA A 145 11.63 -9.17 19.05
C ALA A 145 10.88 -8.23 20.01
N TYR A 146 9.84 -7.58 19.51
CA TYR A 146 9.00 -6.69 20.32
C TYR A 146 7.52 -6.84 19.95
N ARG A 147 6.73 -7.42 20.85
CA ARG A 147 5.26 -7.59 20.71
C ARG A 147 4.84 -8.19 19.35
N GLY A 148 5.47 -9.30 18.95
CA GLY A 148 5.17 -10.00 17.69
C GLY A 148 5.75 -9.33 16.42
N LEU A 149 6.60 -8.32 16.58
CA LEU A 149 7.36 -7.70 15.50
C LEU A 149 8.84 -8.02 15.71
N ASN A 150 9.49 -8.59 14.72
CA ASN A 150 10.94 -8.77 14.67
C ASN A 150 11.55 -7.56 13.97
N VAL A 151 12.35 -6.78 14.68
CA VAL A 151 13.09 -5.66 14.08
C VAL A 151 14.52 -6.11 13.84
N VAL A 152 14.91 -6.14 12.57
CA VAL A 152 16.21 -6.62 12.12
C VAL A 152 17.09 -5.40 11.81
N TYR A 153 18.16 -5.22 12.54
CA TYR A 153 19.09 -4.11 12.40
C TYR A 153 20.39 -4.54 11.71
N ASP A 154 20.90 -3.67 10.87
CA ASP A 154 22.25 -3.75 10.31
C ASP A 154 23.22 -3.07 11.29
N GLY A 155 23.62 -3.77 12.33
CA GLY A 155 24.58 -3.36 13.35
C GLY A 155 24.12 -2.27 14.32
N LYS A 156 23.59 -1.13 13.87
CA LYS A 156 23.17 -0.02 14.72
C LYS A 156 21.64 0.04 14.92
N HIS A 157 21.19 0.04 16.17
CA HIS A 157 19.78 0.22 16.51
C HIS A 157 19.37 1.70 16.31
N ASN A 158 19.15 2.08 15.07
CA ASN A 158 18.83 3.47 14.70
C ASN A 158 17.45 3.91 15.12
N VAL A 159 16.51 2.99 15.30
CA VAL A 159 15.11 3.26 15.62
C VAL A 159 14.65 2.36 16.77
N ARG A 160 13.84 2.88 17.66
CA ARG A 160 13.28 2.10 18.76
C ARG A 160 12.16 1.16 18.26
N PRO A 161 12.16 -0.15 18.61
CA PRO A 161 11.13 -1.11 18.18
C PRO A 161 9.71 -0.68 18.52
N ARG A 162 9.52 0.03 19.66
CA ARG A 162 8.22 0.55 20.09
C ARG A 162 7.59 1.50 19.04
N VAL A 163 8.38 2.32 18.39
CA VAL A 163 7.89 3.30 17.39
C VAL A 163 7.40 2.56 16.15
N LEU A 164 8.19 1.61 15.67
CA LEU A 164 7.82 0.77 14.52
C LEU A 164 6.57 -0.06 14.81
N ARG A 165 6.47 -0.64 16.02
CA ARG A 165 5.30 -1.42 16.43
C ARG A 165 4.00 -0.60 16.39
N GLN A 166 4.05 0.68 16.75
CA GLN A 166 2.88 1.56 16.68
C GLN A 166 2.43 1.87 15.25
N ALA A 167 3.37 1.94 14.31
CA ALA A 167 3.06 2.17 12.89
C ALA A 167 2.61 0.91 12.16
N ILE A 168 2.93 -0.29 12.68
CA ILE A 168 2.66 -1.58 12.04
C ILE A 168 1.52 -2.29 12.77
N PRO A 169 0.24 -2.14 12.39
CA PRO A 169 -0.90 -2.77 13.06
C PRO A 169 -1.12 -4.24 12.62
N LEU A 170 -0.04 -4.93 12.27
CA LEU A 170 -0.07 -6.35 11.89
C LEU A 170 0.35 -7.21 13.08
N TYR A 171 -0.31 -8.33 13.28
CA TYR A 171 0.02 -9.29 14.35
C TYR A 171 0.19 -10.69 13.79
N PRO A 172 1.11 -11.50 14.36
CA PRO A 172 1.24 -12.90 14.00
C PRO A 172 -0.07 -13.67 14.17
N ASN A 173 -0.29 -14.67 13.34
CA ASN A 173 -1.46 -15.55 13.29
C ASN A 173 -2.78 -14.89 12.85
N TYR A 174 -2.79 -13.59 12.53
CA TYR A 174 -3.95 -12.97 11.90
C TYR A 174 -4.01 -13.31 10.40
N LEU A 175 -5.23 -13.32 9.87
CA LEU A 175 -5.46 -13.47 8.45
C LEU A 175 -4.78 -12.32 7.67
N TYR A 176 -4.24 -12.65 6.51
CA TYR A 176 -3.80 -11.64 5.56
C TYR A 176 -4.97 -10.72 5.21
N ASN A 177 -4.73 -9.43 5.19
CA ASN A 177 -5.71 -8.42 4.82
C ASN A 177 -5.02 -7.31 4.03
N ALA A 178 -5.38 -7.14 2.77
CA ALA A 178 -4.73 -6.19 1.87
C ALA A 178 -4.91 -4.74 2.33
N GLU A 179 -6.05 -4.38 2.89
CA GLU A 179 -6.28 -3.04 3.44
C GLU A 179 -5.35 -2.75 4.63
N GLN A 180 -5.17 -3.70 5.53
CA GLN A 180 -4.23 -3.55 6.66
C GLN A 180 -2.78 -3.40 6.20
N ILE A 181 -2.38 -4.10 5.13
CA ILE A 181 -1.05 -3.94 4.53
C ILE A 181 -0.89 -2.54 3.96
N ASN A 182 -1.87 -2.02 3.22
CA ASN A 182 -1.85 -0.65 2.71
C ASN A 182 -1.82 0.39 3.83
N ARG A 183 -2.58 0.20 4.89
CA ARG A 183 -2.54 1.05 6.10
C ARG A 183 -1.15 1.02 6.74
N THR A 184 -0.55 -0.16 6.85
CA THR A 184 0.81 -0.31 7.38
C THR A 184 1.82 0.47 6.55
N TYR A 185 1.77 0.34 5.23
CA TYR A 185 2.60 1.10 4.31
C TYR A 185 2.46 2.62 4.53
N ASN A 186 1.20 3.11 4.54
CA ASN A 186 0.92 4.53 4.73
C ASN A 186 1.38 5.05 6.10
N ASN A 187 1.16 4.26 7.16
CA ASN A 187 1.61 4.61 8.51
C ASN A 187 3.14 4.73 8.59
N ILE A 188 3.86 3.78 7.99
CA ILE A 188 5.33 3.81 7.97
C ILE A 188 5.84 5.01 7.17
N MET A 189 5.26 5.29 6.01
CA MET A 189 5.64 6.44 5.19
C MET A 189 5.32 7.78 5.90
N SER A 190 4.24 7.85 6.66
CA SER A 190 3.86 9.05 7.42
C SER A 190 4.81 9.39 8.57
N LEU A 191 5.67 8.46 9.00
CA LEU A 191 6.71 8.74 9.99
C LEU A 191 7.77 9.75 9.50
N GLY A 192 7.85 10.01 8.19
CA GLY A 192 8.79 10.98 7.60
C GLY A 192 10.27 10.60 7.69
N TYR A 193 10.57 9.42 8.21
CA TYR A 193 11.94 8.91 8.34
C TYR A 193 12.39 8.09 7.14
N PHE A 194 11.46 7.36 6.49
CA PHE A 194 11.76 6.52 5.35
C PHE A 194 11.60 7.26 4.02
N LYS A 195 12.56 7.06 3.11
CA LYS A 195 12.49 7.50 1.71
C LYS A 195 11.53 6.62 0.92
N SER A 196 11.58 5.33 1.18
CA SER A 196 10.71 4.32 0.57
C SER A 196 10.51 3.15 1.50
N THR A 197 9.39 2.45 1.33
CA THR A 197 9.09 1.22 2.04
C THR A 197 8.60 0.19 1.04
N ARG A 198 9.06 -1.04 1.17
CA ARG A 198 8.58 -2.20 0.40
C ARG A 198 8.07 -3.25 1.37
N ILE A 199 6.90 -3.81 1.10
CA ILE A 199 6.35 -4.93 1.85
C ILE A 199 6.30 -6.13 0.92
N THR A 200 6.98 -7.20 1.29
CA THR A 200 7.05 -8.46 0.55
C THR A 200 6.58 -9.60 1.43
N PHE A 201 6.15 -10.67 0.80
CA PHE A 201 5.68 -11.86 1.48
C PHE A 201 6.40 -13.08 0.92
N ASP A 202 6.86 -13.95 1.81
CA ASP A 202 7.38 -15.26 1.48
C ASP A 202 6.41 -16.30 2.01
N GLU A 203 6.03 -17.27 1.18
CA GLU A 203 5.25 -18.42 1.63
C GLU A 203 6.11 -19.33 2.49
N LEU A 204 5.57 -19.70 3.63
CA LEU A 204 6.19 -20.63 4.54
C LEU A 204 5.54 -22.02 4.39
N PRO A 205 6.31 -23.11 4.57
CA PRO A 205 5.72 -24.42 4.69
C PRO A 205 4.74 -24.44 5.86
N ALA A 206 3.70 -25.26 5.74
CA ALA A 206 2.76 -25.46 6.85
C ALA A 206 3.55 -25.89 8.09
N PRO A 207 3.31 -25.30 9.26
CA PRO A 207 3.92 -25.78 10.49
C PRO A 207 3.51 -27.23 10.70
N ASP A 208 4.46 -28.05 11.14
CA ASP A 208 4.22 -29.48 11.40
C ASP A 208 2.93 -29.67 12.19
N SER A 209 2.07 -30.55 11.68
CA SER A 209 0.65 -30.69 12.02
C SER A 209 0.31 -31.09 13.47
N THR A 210 1.27 -31.14 14.36
CA THR A 210 1.08 -31.59 15.75
C THR A 210 0.52 -30.52 16.70
N ASN A 211 0.45 -29.22 16.29
CA ASN A 211 0.02 -28.14 17.17
C ASN A 211 -1.14 -27.25 16.63
N LEU A 212 -1.79 -27.64 15.55
CA LEU A 212 -2.79 -26.79 14.87
C LEU A 212 -4.24 -26.90 15.38
N VAL A 213 -4.53 -27.74 16.40
CA VAL A 213 -5.90 -28.00 16.86
C VAL A 213 -6.44 -26.92 17.83
N SER A 214 -5.66 -25.94 18.24
CA SER A 214 -6.00 -25.18 19.45
C SER A 214 -6.52 -23.76 19.29
N TYR A 215 -6.67 -23.17 18.09
CA TYR A 215 -7.13 -21.78 18.00
C TYR A 215 -8.14 -21.51 16.87
N ILE A 216 -9.21 -22.26 16.85
CA ILE A 216 -10.46 -21.83 16.18
C ILE A 216 -11.45 -21.47 17.27
N GLY A 217 -11.34 -20.25 17.72
CA GLY A 217 -12.32 -19.66 18.64
C GLY A 217 -13.46 -19.03 17.87
N ASN A 218 -14.59 -19.52 18.09
CA ASN A 218 -15.97 -19.09 18.08
C ASN A 218 -16.87 -20.06 17.31
N ALA A 219 -17.73 -20.69 18.09
CA ALA A 219 -18.53 -21.87 17.77
C ALA A 219 -19.67 -21.66 16.76
N ASP A 220 -19.80 -20.51 16.11
CA ASP A 220 -20.89 -20.24 15.15
C ASP A 220 -20.51 -20.31 13.67
N ASP A 221 -19.25 -20.54 13.34
CA ASP A 221 -18.76 -20.65 11.95
C ASP A 221 -18.28 -22.06 11.59
N SER A 222 -18.87 -23.07 12.20
CA SER A 222 -18.42 -24.47 12.14
C SER A 222 -18.53 -25.13 10.76
N LEU A 223 -19.10 -24.47 9.76
CA LEU A 223 -19.20 -24.99 8.39
C LEU A 223 -18.13 -24.44 7.43
N ALA A 224 -17.50 -23.31 7.73
CA ALA A 224 -16.48 -22.70 6.86
C ALA A 224 -15.08 -23.27 7.11
N THR A 225 -14.83 -23.83 8.27
CA THR A 225 -13.49 -24.25 8.73
C THR A 225 -13.02 -25.60 8.17
N GLN A 226 -13.92 -26.37 7.59
CA GLN A 226 -13.63 -27.78 7.30
C GLN A 226 -12.90 -28.02 5.98
N TYR A 227 -12.77 -27.03 5.08
CA TYR A 227 -12.30 -27.30 3.71
C TYR A 227 -11.40 -26.22 3.07
N THR A 228 -11.03 -25.17 3.76
CA THR A 228 -10.12 -24.16 3.21
C THR A 228 -8.69 -24.56 3.54
N GLN A 229 -7.87 -24.77 2.53
CA GLN A 229 -6.42 -24.94 2.73
C GLN A 229 -5.85 -23.64 3.29
N GLU A 230 -5.16 -23.71 4.42
CA GLU A 230 -4.46 -22.57 4.99
C GLU A 230 -3.01 -22.51 4.49
N GLY A 231 -2.55 -21.33 4.14
CA GLY A 231 -1.18 -21.01 3.85
C GLY A 231 -0.60 -20.06 4.91
N TYR A 232 0.72 -20.02 5.02
CA TYR A 232 1.42 -19.18 5.97
C TYR A 232 2.37 -18.23 5.26
N LEU A 233 2.39 -16.99 5.70
CA LEU A 233 3.20 -15.92 5.12
C LEU A 233 4.16 -15.34 6.15
N ARG A 234 5.39 -15.13 5.71
CA ARG A 234 6.34 -14.21 6.37
C ARG A 234 6.21 -12.86 5.72
N CYS A 235 5.85 -11.84 6.50
CA CYS A 235 5.76 -10.46 6.05
C CYS A 235 7.11 -9.76 6.29
N ASN A 236 7.80 -9.33 5.24
CA ASN A 236 9.03 -8.56 5.34
C ASN A 236 8.76 -7.12 4.93
N ILE A 237 9.00 -6.20 5.85
CA ILE A 237 8.84 -4.77 5.67
C ILE A 237 10.25 -4.16 5.56
N LEU A 238 10.60 -3.70 4.37
CA LEU A 238 11.91 -3.17 4.04
C LEU A 238 11.83 -1.65 3.99
N GLY A 239 12.40 -0.97 4.97
CA GLY A 239 12.37 0.49 5.06
C GLY A 239 13.73 1.10 4.71
N THR A 240 13.82 1.84 3.61
CA THR A 240 15.01 2.59 3.22
C THR A 240 14.96 3.97 3.88
N PRO A 241 15.87 4.27 4.83
CA PRO A 241 15.85 5.53 5.53
C PRO A 241 16.29 6.70 4.63
N GLN A 242 15.79 7.90 4.95
CA GLN A 242 16.33 9.15 4.42
C GLN A 242 17.64 9.50 5.13
N LEU A 243 18.40 10.44 4.56
CA LEU A 243 19.54 11.01 5.25
C LEU A 243 19.09 11.58 6.60
N LYS A 244 19.78 11.17 7.66
CA LYS A 244 19.47 11.60 9.02
C LYS A 244 19.53 13.11 9.19
N GLN A 245 20.48 13.76 8.50
CA GLN A 245 20.70 15.19 8.56
C GLN A 245 20.62 15.79 7.16
N SER A 246 20.07 16.99 7.06
CA SER A 246 20.03 17.78 5.84
C SER A 246 20.24 19.26 6.15
N TYR A 247 20.89 19.94 5.23
CA TYR A 247 21.09 21.38 5.27
C TYR A 247 20.40 21.99 4.06
N LYS A 248 19.81 23.16 4.26
CA LYS A 248 19.12 23.90 3.20
C LYS A 248 19.63 25.33 3.23
N ILE A 249 19.94 25.86 2.05
CA ILE A 249 20.30 27.26 1.88
C ILE A 249 19.32 27.84 0.87
N ASP A 250 18.61 28.88 1.24
CA ASP A 250 17.68 29.59 0.38
C ASP A 250 18.14 31.04 0.22
N LEU A 251 18.07 31.54 -1.03
CA LEU A 251 18.27 32.93 -1.38
C LEU A 251 17.00 33.40 -2.11
N GLU A 252 16.36 34.43 -1.59
CA GLU A 252 15.12 34.96 -2.12
C GLU A 252 15.28 36.44 -2.47
N GLY A 253 14.88 36.80 -3.68
CA GLY A 253 14.80 38.20 -4.12
C GLY A 253 13.34 38.59 -4.31
N THR A 254 12.89 39.64 -3.64
CA THR A 254 11.52 40.15 -3.73
C THR A 254 11.52 41.53 -4.33
N THR A 255 10.59 41.83 -5.22
CA THR A 255 10.37 43.17 -5.75
C THR A 255 8.89 43.54 -5.67
N THR A 256 8.63 44.72 -5.10
CA THR A 256 7.27 45.30 -5.05
C THR A 256 7.31 46.68 -5.71
N SER A 257 6.18 47.38 -5.75
CA SER A 257 6.11 48.76 -6.26
C SER A 257 7.01 49.73 -5.45
N SER A 258 7.23 49.41 -4.16
CA SER A 258 7.84 50.32 -3.19
C SER A 258 9.26 49.96 -2.77
N PHE A 259 9.67 48.69 -2.85
CA PHE A 259 10.99 48.24 -2.38
C PHE A 259 11.53 46.99 -3.14
N TYR A 260 12.83 46.77 -2.97
CA TYR A 260 13.51 45.52 -3.32
C TYR A 260 13.93 44.84 -2.04
N GLY A 261 13.65 43.55 -1.91
CA GLY A 261 14.04 42.73 -0.77
C GLY A 261 15.03 41.64 -1.18
N LEU A 262 16.02 41.41 -0.34
CA LEU A 262 16.90 40.23 -0.42
C LEU A 262 16.81 39.52 0.92
N LYS A 263 16.54 38.20 0.87
CA LYS A 263 16.52 37.34 2.06
C LYS A 263 17.41 36.12 1.82
N ALA A 264 18.21 35.81 2.80
CA ALA A 264 18.99 34.60 2.84
C ALA A 264 18.58 33.76 4.06
N SER A 265 18.49 32.46 3.92
CA SER A 265 18.24 31.57 5.04
C SER A 265 19.11 30.32 4.98
N VAL A 266 19.49 29.82 6.15
CA VAL A 266 20.21 28.58 6.34
C VAL A 266 19.43 27.72 7.32
N GLY A 267 19.03 26.54 6.88
CA GLY A 267 18.29 25.56 7.65
C GLY A 267 19.09 24.29 7.92
N TYR A 268 18.90 23.72 9.07
CA TYR A 268 19.37 22.40 9.45
C TYR A 268 18.20 21.55 9.90
N GLN A 269 18.14 20.30 9.45
CA GLN A 269 17.13 19.33 9.86
C GLN A 269 17.79 18.02 10.29
N ASN A 270 17.28 17.44 11.40
CA ASN A 270 17.62 16.10 11.87
C ASN A 270 16.33 15.27 12.00
N ARG A 271 16.22 14.16 11.27
CA ARG A 271 14.99 13.33 11.14
C ARG A 271 14.87 12.22 12.16
N ASN A 272 15.79 12.07 13.06
CA ASN A 272 15.75 11.01 14.08
C ASN A 272 16.59 11.39 15.28
N LEU A 273 16.17 12.46 15.95
CA LEU A 273 16.95 13.09 17.03
C LEU A 273 17.15 12.14 18.21
N PHE A 274 16.06 11.50 18.68
CA PHE A 274 16.05 10.64 19.87
C PHE A 274 15.77 9.15 19.54
N ARG A 275 16.03 8.70 18.32
CA ARG A 275 15.72 7.33 17.81
C ARG A 275 14.22 6.99 17.80
N GLY A 276 13.36 7.98 17.88
CA GLY A 276 11.91 7.84 17.82
C GLY A 276 11.32 8.42 16.54
N MET A 277 12.17 8.70 15.53
CA MET A 277 11.83 9.35 14.27
C MET A 277 11.30 10.78 14.46
N GLU A 278 11.71 11.43 15.53
CA GLU A 278 11.43 12.86 15.75
C GLU A 278 12.21 13.69 14.73
N SER A 279 11.55 14.66 14.11
CA SER A 279 12.18 15.64 13.23
C SER A 279 12.44 16.91 14.01
N PHE A 280 13.69 17.31 14.08
CA PHE A 280 14.11 18.60 14.59
C PHE A 280 14.59 19.45 13.43
N ASP A 281 14.09 20.67 13.32
CA ASP A 281 14.50 21.65 12.33
C ASP A 281 14.84 22.98 13.01
N ILE A 282 15.87 23.64 12.52
CA ILE A 282 16.23 24.99 12.91
C ILE A 282 16.66 25.76 11.67
N ALA A 283 16.17 26.99 11.53
CA ALA A 283 16.52 27.87 10.42
C ALA A 283 16.84 29.28 10.94
N PHE A 284 17.87 29.85 10.36
CA PHE A 284 18.26 31.25 10.55
C PHE A 284 18.01 31.99 9.25
N SER A 285 17.42 33.17 9.33
CA SER A 285 17.19 34.03 8.17
C SER A 285 17.62 35.46 8.43
N ILE A 286 18.15 36.09 7.39
CA ILE A 286 18.48 37.51 7.36
C ILE A 286 17.85 38.11 6.11
N GLY A 287 17.15 39.22 6.30
CA GLY A 287 16.51 39.97 5.22
C GLY A 287 16.95 41.41 5.22
N HIS A 288 17.03 42.00 4.04
CA HIS A 288 17.30 43.44 3.86
C HIS A 288 16.38 43.99 2.79
N GLU A 289 15.64 45.07 3.13
CA GLU A 289 14.73 45.76 2.21
C GLU A 289 15.29 47.15 1.86
N PHE A 290 15.34 47.43 0.57
CA PHE A 290 15.78 48.68 -0.01
C PHE A 290 14.57 49.43 -0.62
N MET A 291 14.29 50.65 -0.20
CA MET A 291 13.21 51.46 -0.76
C MET A 291 13.56 52.03 -2.14
N LYS A 292 12.59 51.97 -3.07
CA LYS A 292 12.69 52.51 -4.44
C LYS A 292 12.67 54.06 -4.52
N SER A 293 12.01 54.72 -3.57
CA SER A 293 11.79 56.17 -3.62
C SER A 293 12.87 56.96 -2.85
N ARG A 294 13.31 58.08 -3.46
CA ARG A 294 14.40 58.89 -2.94
C ARG A 294 13.94 60.04 -2.04
N ASP A 295 12.62 60.23 -1.87
CA ASP A 295 12.08 61.51 -1.41
C ASP A 295 11.39 61.51 -0.03
N SER A 296 11.40 60.47 0.71
CA SER A 296 10.84 60.43 2.08
C SER A 296 11.86 59.73 3.01
N GLY A 297 12.16 60.35 4.14
CA GLY A 297 13.11 59.95 5.19
C GLY A 297 13.32 58.44 5.30
N LYS A 298 14.31 57.96 4.56
CA LYS A 298 14.55 56.57 4.25
C LYS A 298 14.88 55.75 5.44
N ARG A 299 14.15 54.65 5.64
CA ARG A 299 14.59 53.58 6.51
C ARG A 299 14.62 52.27 5.71
N ASN A 300 15.83 51.78 5.37
CA ASN A 300 16.00 50.39 4.96
C ASN A 300 15.65 49.51 6.17
N ALA A 301 14.84 48.48 5.93
CA ALA A 301 14.49 47.54 6.96
C ALA A 301 15.45 46.35 6.96
N LYS A 302 15.84 45.89 8.13
CA LYS A 302 16.59 44.64 8.32
C LYS A 302 15.76 43.71 9.11
N GLU A 303 15.67 42.46 8.66
CA GLU A 303 14.93 41.38 9.30
C GLU A 303 15.93 40.30 9.72
N PHE A 304 15.80 39.83 10.95
CA PHE A 304 16.50 38.66 11.47
C PHE A 304 15.47 37.70 11.99
N GLY A 305 15.53 36.45 11.54
CA GLY A 305 14.60 35.41 11.98
C GLY A 305 15.32 34.16 12.43
N VAL A 306 14.80 33.56 13.51
CA VAL A 306 15.18 32.22 13.95
C VAL A 306 13.91 31.42 14.11
N THR A 307 13.85 30.30 13.43
CA THR A 307 12.74 29.37 13.54
C THR A 307 13.28 28.02 14.02
N ALA A 308 12.68 27.45 15.03
CA ALA A 308 13.01 26.10 15.49
C ALA A 308 11.72 25.29 15.64
N GLY A 309 11.75 24.06 15.15
CA GLY A 309 10.62 23.12 15.20
C GLY A 309 11.08 21.76 15.70
N LEU A 310 10.18 21.10 16.47
CA LEU A 310 10.35 19.72 16.88
C LEU A 310 9.03 18.99 16.61
N ALA A 311 9.03 18.09 15.63
CA ALA A 311 7.87 17.30 15.27
C ALA A 311 8.02 15.86 15.74
N PHE A 312 6.96 15.37 16.36
CA PHE A 312 6.85 13.98 16.80
C PHE A 312 5.89 13.25 15.86
N PRO A 313 6.29 12.11 15.23
CA PRO A 313 5.45 11.40 14.28
C PRO A 313 4.28 10.65 14.93
N ARG A 314 4.06 10.84 16.23
CA ARG A 314 3.06 10.15 17.04
C ARG A 314 2.56 11.05 18.16
N PHE A 315 1.36 10.75 18.67
CA PHE A 315 0.87 11.38 19.89
C PHE A 315 1.70 10.92 21.10
N LEU A 316 2.22 11.88 21.85
CA LEU A 316 3.03 11.62 23.06
C LEU A 316 2.15 11.33 24.28
N LEU A 317 0.92 11.80 24.29
CA LEU A 317 -0.01 11.58 25.39
C LEU A 317 -0.53 10.14 25.35
N PRO A 318 -0.43 9.39 26.46
CA PRO A 318 -1.11 8.13 26.59
C PRO A 318 -2.61 8.45 26.65
N PHE A 319 -3.35 8.12 25.61
CA PHE A 319 -4.80 8.09 25.72
C PHE A 319 -5.16 6.92 26.63
N PHE A 320 -5.97 7.21 27.62
CA PHE A 320 -6.50 6.31 28.63
C PHE A 320 -7.22 5.12 28.02
#